data_561903e1e9118bf076deb45a75fb886b
#
_entry.id   561903e1e9118bf076deb45a75fb886b
#
_cell.length_a   1.000
_cell.length_b   1.000
_cell.length_c   1.000
_cell.angle_alpha   90.00
_cell.angle_beta   90.00
_cell.angle_gamma   90.00
#
_symmetry.space_group_name_H-M   'P 1'
#
loop_
_entity.id
_entity.type
_entity.pdbx_description
1 polymer ?
#
loop_
_entity_poly.entity_id
_entity_poly.type
_entity_poly.pdbx_seq_one_letter_code
_entity_poly.pdbx_strand_id
1 'polypeptide(L)'
;MKLFYLDESGNPELSGSSDSYVLVAVGIPIERWTACDKAINQLKASYNMPDAEIHTAWMLRSYREQQEIEGFGEMSYDERRQAVTRVREQKVQSYKENKSPQALKSLKKTYKNTEAYIHLTYAERERFIFDLVARIKSWTFARIFAEIIDKKDYHPPKPELTPETQAFERIVTRIEKYLSHISGEQKEYGLLIHDECESVTFSHVCNMKRYHRSGTFKSSIKHIIETPLFVSSNHTNMVQIADCCAYALRRYYDSSDTALYSPIKSRADKIGSDIVGFNHYTANQHCECDMCKAKRKRQGRDRG
;
A
#
# COMPACT_ATOMS: atom_id res chain seq x y z
N MET A 1 5.38 21.96 5.03
CA MET A 1 5.72 20.95 4.00
C MET A 1 5.14 19.59 4.39
N LYS A 2 4.71 18.79 3.40
CA LYS A 2 4.16 17.44 3.64
C LYS A 2 4.95 16.37 2.87
N LEU A 3 5.10 15.20 3.50
CA LEU A 3 5.72 14.02 2.91
C LEU A 3 4.59 13.07 2.46
N PHE A 4 4.65 12.58 1.23
CA PHE A 4 3.69 11.63 0.68
C PHE A 4 4.42 10.33 0.34
N TYR A 5 4.10 9.26 1.07
CA TYR A 5 4.69 7.94 0.89
C TYR A 5 3.79 7.11 -0.02
N LEU A 6 4.36 6.62 -1.12
CA LEU A 6 3.64 5.91 -2.16
C LEU A 6 4.04 4.44 -2.18
N ASP A 7 3.03 3.59 -2.37
CA ASP A 7 3.21 2.18 -2.65
C ASP A 7 1.99 1.63 -3.40
N GLU A 8 2.16 0.49 -4.08
CA GLU A 8 1.12 -0.14 -4.88
C GLU A 8 0.74 -1.53 -4.35
N SER A 9 -0.44 -1.98 -4.73
CA SER A 9 -0.89 -3.36 -4.53
C SER A 9 -1.62 -3.89 -5.76
N GLY A 10 -1.27 -5.09 -6.17
CA GLY A 10 -1.73 -5.71 -7.40
C GLY A 10 -0.71 -5.56 -8.53
N ASN A 11 -0.82 -6.41 -9.55
CA ASN A 11 0.03 -6.35 -10.73
C ASN A 11 -0.52 -5.32 -11.72
N PRO A 12 0.28 -4.39 -12.28
CA PRO A 12 -0.19 -3.41 -13.27
C PRO A 12 -0.54 -4.04 -14.63
N GLU A 13 -0.05 -5.24 -14.93
CA GLU A 13 -0.37 -5.95 -16.18
C GLU A 13 -1.85 -6.36 -16.22
N LEU A 14 -2.52 -6.14 -17.34
CA LEU A 14 -3.94 -6.46 -17.50
C LEU A 14 -4.23 -7.95 -17.35
N SER A 15 -3.32 -8.81 -17.81
CA SER A 15 -3.38 -10.27 -17.68
C SER A 15 -2.90 -10.81 -16.34
N GLY A 16 -2.55 -9.95 -15.38
CA GLY A 16 -2.02 -10.34 -14.07
C GLY A 16 -3.06 -10.97 -13.15
N SER A 17 -2.59 -11.58 -12.05
CA SER A 17 -3.38 -12.39 -11.12
C SER A 17 -4.34 -11.60 -10.20
N SER A 18 -4.27 -10.28 -10.16
CA SER A 18 -5.18 -9.43 -9.38
C SER A 18 -6.24 -8.80 -10.28
N ASP A 19 -7.46 -8.64 -9.78
CA ASP A 19 -8.56 -7.97 -10.50
C ASP A 19 -8.35 -6.46 -10.52
N SER A 20 -7.77 -5.90 -9.46
CA SER A 20 -7.51 -4.46 -9.32
C SER A 20 -6.02 -4.14 -9.22
N TYR A 21 -5.65 -2.98 -9.73
CA TYR A 21 -4.37 -2.30 -9.43
C TYR A 21 -4.67 -1.07 -8.57
N VAL A 22 -3.96 -0.94 -7.46
CA VAL A 22 -4.16 0.14 -6.49
C VAL A 22 -2.84 0.84 -6.25
N LEU A 23 -2.80 2.16 -6.43
CA LEU A 23 -1.72 3.03 -5.98
C LEU A 23 -2.23 3.89 -4.83
N VAL A 24 -1.47 3.95 -3.74
CA VAL A 24 -1.78 4.75 -2.55
C VAL A 24 -0.70 5.78 -2.31
N ALA A 25 -1.09 6.93 -1.78
CA ALA A 25 -0.17 7.89 -1.16
C ALA A 25 -0.66 8.25 0.24
N VAL A 26 0.21 8.08 1.24
CA VAL A 26 -0.03 8.45 2.64
C VAL A 26 0.70 9.75 2.93
N GLY A 27 -0.04 10.84 3.07
CA GLY A 27 0.49 12.18 3.33
C GLY A 27 0.51 12.51 4.82
N ILE A 28 1.66 12.95 5.32
CA ILE A 28 1.82 13.46 6.69
C ILE A 28 2.57 14.81 6.70
N PRO A 29 2.31 15.69 7.67
CA PRO A 29 3.15 16.86 7.92
C PRO A 29 4.56 16.42 8.33
N ILE A 30 5.59 17.10 7.83
CA ILE A 30 7.00 16.75 8.09
C ILE A 30 7.33 16.74 9.58
N GLU A 31 6.75 17.64 10.35
CA GLU A 31 6.92 17.74 11.80
C GLU A 31 6.33 16.54 12.58
N ARG A 32 5.50 15.73 11.93
CA ARG A 32 4.92 14.51 12.51
C ARG A 32 5.73 13.25 12.23
N TRP A 33 6.71 13.34 11.34
CA TRP A 33 7.47 12.17 10.87
C TRP A 33 8.09 11.37 12.02
N THR A 34 8.84 12.03 12.91
CA THR A 34 9.50 11.35 14.05
C THR A 34 8.50 10.64 14.97
N ALA A 35 7.34 11.24 15.21
CA ALA A 35 6.30 10.64 16.05
C ALA A 35 5.68 9.41 15.38
N CYS A 36 5.45 9.45 14.06
CA CYS A 36 4.94 8.33 13.27
C CYS A 36 5.95 7.17 13.28
N ASP A 37 7.20 7.45 12.94
CA ASP A 37 8.27 6.45 12.89
C ASP A 37 8.46 5.75 14.24
N LYS A 38 8.55 6.53 15.33
CA LYS A 38 8.64 5.99 16.69
C LYS A 38 7.45 5.11 17.04
N ALA A 39 6.23 5.50 16.67
CA ALA A 39 5.02 4.72 16.96
C ALA A 39 5.03 3.36 16.25
N ILE A 40 5.54 3.29 15.01
CA ILE A 40 5.67 2.03 14.27
C ILE A 40 6.78 1.16 14.86
N ASN A 41 7.93 1.74 15.19
CA ASN A 41 9.02 1.00 15.83
C ASN A 41 8.60 0.41 17.19
N GLN A 42 7.82 1.15 17.99
CA GLN A 42 7.24 0.63 19.24
C GLN A 42 6.27 -0.52 18.99
N LEU A 43 5.43 -0.43 17.95
CA LEU A 43 4.53 -1.53 17.61
C LEU A 43 5.31 -2.77 17.16
N LYS A 44 6.32 -2.63 16.31
CA LYS A 44 7.22 -3.75 15.91
C LYS A 44 7.89 -4.39 17.13
N ALA A 45 8.41 -3.59 18.04
CA ALA A 45 9.07 -4.08 19.24
C ALA A 45 8.12 -4.89 20.15
N SER A 46 6.84 -4.49 20.26
CA SER A 46 5.84 -5.21 21.07
C SER A 46 5.50 -6.61 20.53
N TYR A 47 5.85 -6.89 19.28
CA TYR A 47 5.71 -8.22 18.64
C TYR A 47 7.06 -8.91 18.42
N ASN A 48 8.12 -8.49 19.12
CA ASN A 48 9.48 -9.03 19.02
C ASN A 48 10.06 -9.06 17.58
N MET A 49 9.79 -7.98 16.81
CA MET A 49 10.28 -7.83 15.45
C MET A 49 10.73 -6.38 15.14
N PRO A 50 11.65 -5.80 15.96
CA PRO A 50 11.99 -4.37 15.90
C PRO A 50 12.54 -3.94 14.52
N ASP A 51 13.33 -4.79 13.87
CA ASP A 51 14.00 -4.51 12.61
C ASP A 51 13.28 -5.11 11.38
N ALA A 52 12.10 -5.71 11.59
CA ALA A 52 11.37 -6.34 10.49
C ALA A 52 10.75 -5.30 9.55
N GLU A 53 10.82 -5.56 8.26
CA GLU A 53 9.94 -4.92 7.29
C GLU A 53 8.48 -5.35 7.55
N ILE A 54 7.53 -4.44 7.51
CA ILE A 54 6.09 -4.78 7.49
C ILE A 54 5.68 -4.98 6.04
N HIS A 55 5.42 -6.21 5.65
CA HIS A 55 4.83 -6.51 4.35
C HIS A 55 3.52 -7.27 4.56
N THR A 56 2.42 -6.57 4.39
CA THR A 56 1.08 -7.02 4.79
C THR A 56 0.68 -8.34 4.13
N ALA A 57 0.94 -8.49 2.83
CA ALA A 57 0.59 -9.72 2.12
C ALA A 57 1.39 -10.95 2.60
N TRP A 58 2.64 -10.77 3.05
CA TRP A 58 3.42 -11.89 3.62
C TRP A 58 2.96 -12.22 5.03
N MET A 59 2.66 -11.22 5.84
CA MET A 59 2.18 -11.42 7.21
C MET A 59 0.83 -12.16 7.24
N LEU A 60 -0.09 -11.83 6.34
CA LEU A 60 -1.43 -12.43 6.28
C LEU A 60 -1.51 -13.72 5.47
N ARG A 61 -0.36 -14.34 5.15
CA ARG A 61 -0.32 -15.70 4.60
C ARG A 61 -0.35 -16.75 5.70
N SER A 62 -0.95 -17.91 5.39
CA SER A 62 -0.78 -19.11 6.19
C SER A 62 0.62 -19.69 5.97
N TYR A 63 1.34 -20.01 7.04
CA TYR A 63 2.64 -20.66 6.99
C TYR A 63 2.46 -22.14 7.30
N ARG A 64 2.57 -22.99 6.26
CA ARG A 64 2.33 -24.43 6.36
C ARG A 64 3.24 -25.10 7.38
N GLU A 65 4.49 -24.63 7.49
CA GLU A 65 5.47 -25.13 8.46
C GLU A 65 5.03 -24.94 9.92
N GLN A 66 4.25 -23.90 10.23
CA GLN A 66 3.70 -23.70 11.58
C GLN A 66 2.60 -24.70 11.91
N GLN A 67 1.85 -25.16 10.90
CA GLN A 67 0.77 -26.15 11.07
C GLN A 67 1.30 -27.55 11.34
N GLU A 68 2.56 -27.82 11.01
CA GLU A 68 3.22 -29.11 11.22
C GLU A 68 3.85 -29.23 12.63
N ILE A 69 3.81 -28.14 13.43
CA ILE A 69 4.40 -28.09 14.77
C ILE A 69 3.28 -28.18 15.79
N GLU A 70 3.23 -29.30 16.53
CA GLU A 70 2.28 -29.49 17.61
C GLU A 70 2.52 -28.49 18.75
N GLY A 71 1.46 -27.93 19.33
CA GLY A 71 1.55 -26.96 20.41
C GLY A 71 2.21 -25.63 20.05
N PHE A 72 2.35 -25.31 18.74
CA PHE A 72 3.04 -24.10 18.28
C PHE A 72 2.59 -22.82 19.02
N GLY A 73 1.29 -22.65 19.25
CA GLY A 73 0.72 -21.49 19.92
C GLY A 73 1.11 -21.35 21.40
N GLU A 74 1.50 -22.43 22.05
CA GLU A 74 1.84 -22.49 23.49
C GLU A 74 3.33 -22.26 23.75
N MET A 75 4.17 -22.33 22.70
CA MET A 75 5.62 -22.13 22.79
C MET A 75 5.94 -20.65 22.95
N SER A 76 7.10 -20.36 23.57
CA SER A 76 7.69 -19.01 23.55
C SER A 76 8.12 -18.59 22.13
N TYR A 77 8.34 -17.31 21.90
CA TYR A 77 8.77 -16.79 20.58
C TYR A 77 10.10 -17.44 20.11
N ASP A 78 11.03 -17.68 21.02
CA ASP A 78 12.31 -18.29 20.67
C ASP A 78 12.15 -19.77 20.30
N GLU A 79 11.34 -20.53 21.05
CA GLU A 79 11.02 -21.93 20.73
C GLU A 79 10.31 -22.05 19.37
N ARG A 80 9.32 -21.18 19.10
CA ARG A 80 8.62 -21.11 17.81
C ARG A 80 9.59 -20.84 16.66
N ARG A 81 10.50 -19.88 16.83
CA ARG A 81 11.50 -19.54 15.81
C ARG A 81 12.40 -20.74 15.52
N GLN A 82 12.92 -21.39 16.55
CA GLN A 82 13.76 -22.58 16.40
C GLN A 82 13.00 -23.74 15.74
N ALA A 83 11.75 -23.99 16.15
CA ALA A 83 10.93 -25.07 15.60
C ALA A 83 10.66 -24.87 14.11
N VAL A 84 10.23 -23.66 13.70
CA VAL A 84 9.99 -23.33 12.29
C VAL A 84 11.28 -23.41 11.48
N THR A 85 12.40 -22.92 12.00
CA THR A 85 13.69 -22.98 11.30
C THR A 85 14.06 -24.42 10.99
N ARG A 86 13.94 -25.36 11.96
CA ARG A 86 14.20 -26.79 11.75
C ARG A 86 13.30 -27.38 10.64
N VAL A 87 12.00 -27.09 10.66
CA VAL A 87 11.08 -27.57 9.61
C VAL A 87 11.45 -27.00 8.24
N ARG A 88 11.82 -25.72 8.17
CA ARG A 88 12.26 -25.08 6.93
C ARG A 88 13.55 -25.69 6.38
N GLU A 89 14.52 -25.99 7.23
CA GLU A 89 15.77 -26.67 6.84
C GLU A 89 15.50 -28.04 6.25
N GLN A 90 14.67 -28.86 6.92
CA GLN A 90 14.26 -30.17 6.43
C GLN A 90 13.56 -30.09 5.06
N LYS A 91 12.64 -29.13 4.88
CA LYS A 91 11.98 -28.92 3.60
C LYS A 91 12.94 -28.47 2.51
N VAL A 92 13.86 -27.57 2.81
CA VAL A 92 14.89 -27.15 1.86
C VAL A 92 15.75 -28.35 1.42
N GLN A 93 16.11 -29.24 2.35
CA GLN A 93 16.88 -30.43 2.03
C GLN A 93 16.08 -31.39 1.14
N SER A 94 14.83 -31.69 1.50
CA SER A 94 13.93 -32.52 0.67
C SER A 94 13.73 -31.96 -0.74
N TYR A 95 13.62 -30.64 -0.88
CA TYR A 95 13.48 -29.99 -2.20
C TYR A 95 14.74 -30.07 -3.05
N LYS A 96 15.94 -30.06 -2.45
CA LYS A 96 17.20 -30.27 -3.16
C LYS A 96 17.27 -31.68 -3.78
N GLU A 97 16.71 -32.65 -3.12
CA GLU A 97 16.78 -34.07 -3.51
C GLU A 97 15.67 -34.42 -4.54
N ASN A 98 14.47 -33.85 -4.37
CA ASN A 98 13.27 -34.35 -5.02
C ASN A 98 12.54 -33.35 -5.92
N LYS A 99 13.01 -32.11 -6.08
CA LYS A 99 12.31 -31.05 -6.81
C LYS A 99 13.20 -30.30 -7.78
N SER A 100 12.57 -29.56 -8.71
CA SER A 100 13.29 -28.74 -9.67
C SER A 100 14.04 -27.58 -8.99
N PRO A 101 15.18 -27.12 -9.56
CA PRO A 101 15.91 -25.96 -9.04
C PRO A 101 15.04 -24.70 -8.91
N GLN A 102 14.05 -24.54 -9.79
CA GLN A 102 13.13 -23.42 -9.79
C GLN A 102 12.17 -23.45 -8.57
N ALA A 103 11.67 -24.65 -8.22
CA ALA A 103 10.84 -24.83 -7.03
C ALA A 103 11.63 -24.54 -5.74
N LEU A 104 12.88 -24.99 -5.68
CA LEU A 104 13.79 -24.69 -4.56
C LEU A 104 14.08 -23.19 -4.45
N LYS A 105 14.33 -22.51 -5.55
CA LYS A 105 14.55 -21.05 -5.58
C LYS A 105 13.33 -20.30 -5.05
N SER A 106 12.12 -20.68 -5.50
CA SER A 106 10.86 -20.09 -5.04
C SER A 106 10.63 -20.31 -3.54
N LEU A 107 10.87 -21.53 -3.04
CA LEU A 107 10.76 -21.85 -1.61
C LEU A 107 11.69 -20.99 -0.77
N LYS A 108 12.98 -20.92 -1.13
CA LYS A 108 13.97 -20.10 -0.43
C LYS A 108 13.60 -18.61 -0.43
N LYS A 109 13.08 -18.08 -1.55
CA LYS A 109 12.59 -16.70 -1.63
C LYS A 109 11.44 -16.48 -0.65
N THR A 110 10.48 -17.41 -0.61
CA THR A 110 9.34 -17.32 0.33
C THR A 110 9.82 -17.34 1.78
N TYR A 111 10.76 -18.21 2.13
CA TYR A 111 11.30 -18.31 3.49
C TYR A 111 12.07 -17.05 3.87
N LYS A 112 12.92 -16.51 2.99
CA LYS A 112 13.62 -15.25 3.22
C LYS A 112 12.63 -14.11 3.51
N ASN A 113 11.59 -13.97 2.70
CA ASN A 113 10.61 -12.88 2.82
C ASN A 113 9.74 -12.97 4.08
N THR A 114 9.62 -14.16 4.67
CA THR A 114 8.77 -14.38 5.86
C THR A 114 9.56 -14.64 7.13
N GLU A 115 10.88 -14.61 7.07
CA GLU A 115 11.77 -14.97 8.19
C GLU A 115 11.51 -14.13 9.45
N ALA A 116 11.26 -12.86 9.28
CA ALA A 116 11.01 -11.93 10.38
C ALA A 116 9.76 -12.27 11.21
N TYR A 117 8.79 -13.02 10.63
CA TYR A 117 7.47 -13.25 11.24
C TYR A 117 7.24 -14.69 11.73
N ILE A 118 8.21 -15.60 11.56
CA ILE A 118 8.00 -17.04 11.79
C ILE A 118 7.65 -17.42 13.22
N HIS A 119 7.99 -16.58 14.19
CA HIS A 119 7.65 -16.78 15.59
C HIS A 119 6.22 -16.36 15.95
N LEU A 120 5.58 -15.57 15.10
CA LEU A 120 4.19 -15.13 15.30
C LEU A 120 3.23 -16.17 14.71
N THR A 121 2.22 -16.56 15.47
CA THR A 121 1.06 -17.29 14.94
C THR A 121 0.33 -16.46 13.89
N TYR A 122 -0.54 -17.09 13.11
CA TYR A 122 -1.39 -16.35 12.17
C TYR A 122 -2.23 -15.27 12.88
N ALA A 123 -2.84 -15.61 14.01
CA ALA A 123 -3.66 -14.69 14.80
C ALA A 123 -2.84 -13.50 15.34
N GLU A 124 -1.59 -13.71 15.77
CA GLU A 124 -0.72 -12.62 16.21
C GLU A 124 -0.30 -11.72 15.05
N ARG A 125 0.00 -12.26 13.85
CA ARG A 125 0.29 -11.45 12.66
C ARG A 125 -0.92 -10.65 12.20
N GLU A 126 -2.10 -11.27 12.20
CA GLU A 126 -3.35 -10.59 11.89
C GLU A 126 -3.62 -9.45 12.90
N ARG A 127 -3.47 -9.72 14.20
CA ARG A 127 -3.62 -8.71 15.25
C ARG A 127 -2.64 -7.55 15.08
N PHE A 128 -1.39 -7.83 14.74
CA PHE A 128 -0.40 -6.78 14.43
C PHE A 128 -0.90 -5.85 13.31
N ILE A 129 -1.44 -6.41 12.23
CA ILE A 129 -1.98 -5.60 11.12
C ILE A 129 -3.19 -4.78 11.56
N PHE A 130 -4.08 -5.32 12.40
CA PHE A 130 -5.19 -4.54 12.97
C PHE A 130 -4.70 -3.40 13.89
N ASP A 131 -3.70 -3.66 14.72
CA ASP A 131 -3.09 -2.64 15.58
C ASP A 131 -2.41 -1.54 14.74
N LEU A 132 -1.75 -1.90 13.65
CA LEU A 132 -1.16 -0.98 12.69
C LEU A 132 -2.23 -0.08 12.05
N VAL A 133 -3.30 -0.67 11.56
CA VAL A 133 -4.40 0.06 10.92
C VAL A 133 -5.14 0.95 11.92
N ALA A 134 -5.30 0.51 13.17
CA ALA A 134 -5.84 1.33 14.26
C ALA A 134 -4.94 2.54 14.56
N ARG A 135 -3.63 2.36 14.49
CA ARG A 135 -2.66 3.45 14.63
C ARG A 135 -2.80 4.48 13.50
N ILE A 136 -2.87 4.02 12.25
CA ILE A 136 -3.10 4.89 11.07
C ILE A 136 -4.43 5.66 11.24
N LYS A 137 -5.49 5.00 11.66
CA LYS A 137 -6.79 5.64 11.94
C LYS A 137 -6.67 6.75 12.98
N SER A 138 -5.81 6.60 13.98
CA SER A 138 -5.62 7.60 15.05
C SER A 138 -4.90 8.87 14.57
N TRP A 139 -4.18 8.84 13.46
CA TRP A 139 -3.44 9.97 12.89
C TRP A 139 -4.38 10.96 12.19
N THR A 140 -5.07 11.79 12.95
CA THR A 140 -6.04 12.76 12.40
C THR A 140 -5.43 13.77 11.44
N PHE A 141 -4.13 13.99 11.53
CA PHE A 141 -3.34 14.84 10.63
C PHE A 141 -2.97 14.19 9.30
N ALA A 142 -3.03 12.85 9.22
CA ALA A 142 -2.70 12.13 7.99
C ALA A 142 -3.84 12.25 6.96
N ARG A 143 -3.46 12.22 5.68
CA ARG A 143 -4.38 12.16 4.54
C ARG A 143 -3.96 11.03 3.61
N ILE A 144 -4.92 10.25 3.16
CA ILE A 144 -4.67 9.14 2.25
C ILE A 144 -5.33 9.45 0.91
N PHE A 145 -4.57 9.24 -0.15
CA PHE A 145 -4.99 9.34 -1.54
C PHE A 145 -4.85 7.97 -2.18
N ALA A 146 -5.82 7.58 -3.00
CA ALA A 146 -5.79 6.30 -3.68
C ALA A 146 -6.43 6.39 -5.06
N GLU A 147 -5.79 5.76 -6.02
CA GLU A 147 -6.40 5.42 -7.31
C GLU A 147 -6.52 3.91 -7.40
N ILE A 148 -7.74 3.44 -7.56
CA ILE A 148 -8.07 2.03 -7.72
C ILE A 148 -8.51 1.83 -9.17
N ILE A 149 -7.84 0.95 -9.88
CA ILE A 149 -8.13 0.64 -11.29
C ILE A 149 -8.63 -0.78 -11.37
N ASP A 150 -9.88 -0.93 -11.80
CA ASP A 150 -10.45 -2.21 -12.20
C ASP A 150 -9.84 -2.62 -13.55
N LYS A 151 -9.08 -3.71 -13.56
CA LYS A 151 -8.36 -4.16 -14.76
C LYS A 151 -9.24 -4.87 -15.76
N LYS A 152 -10.34 -5.51 -15.31
CA LYS A 152 -11.26 -6.23 -16.19
C LYS A 152 -11.92 -5.32 -17.22
N ASP A 153 -12.23 -4.10 -16.77
CA ASP A 153 -12.90 -3.08 -17.57
C ASP A 153 -11.99 -1.88 -17.84
N TYR A 154 -10.69 -2.13 -17.96
CA TYR A 154 -9.74 -1.03 -18.17
C TYR A 154 -9.71 -0.61 -19.64
N HIS A 155 -10.33 0.53 -19.90
CA HIS A 155 -10.30 1.22 -21.21
C HIS A 155 -9.66 2.58 -21.00
N PRO A 156 -8.34 2.73 -21.22
CA PRO A 156 -7.66 3.99 -21.03
C PRO A 156 -8.11 5.02 -22.08
N PRO A 157 -8.17 6.31 -21.72
CA PRO A 157 -8.52 7.38 -22.66
C PRO A 157 -7.48 7.56 -23.77
N LYS A 158 -6.29 6.99 -23.59
CA LYS A 158 -5.19 6.96 -24.57
C LYS A 158 -4.54 5.58 -24.53
N PRO A 159 -4.25 4.95 -25.70
CA PRO A 159 -3.72 3.60 -25.76
C PRO A 159 -2.40 3.37 -25.01
N GLU A 160 -1.57 4.42 -24.91
CA GLU A 160 -0.27 4.38 -24.22
C GLU A 160 -0.37 4.43 -22.69
N LEU A 161 -1.55 4.67 -22.12
CA LEU A 161 -1.71 4.70 -20.66
C LEU A 161 -1.87 3.29 -20.10
N THR A 162 -0.89 2.89 -19.30
CA THR A 162 -0.99 1.70 -18.44
C THR A 162 -1.78 2.00 -17.17
N PRO A 163 -2.31 0.99 -16.45
CA PRO A 163 -2.93 1.20 -15.13
C PRO A 163 -2.02 1.97 -14.17
N GLU A 164 -0.73 1.64 -14.15
CA GLU A 164 0.30 2.29 -13.33
C GLU A 164 0.46 3.78 -13.66
N THR A 165 0.71 4.11 -14.93
CA THR A 165 0.92 5.50 -15.35
C THR A 165 -0.31 6.36 -15.14
N GLN A 166 -1.51 5.80 -15.36
CA GLN A 166 -2.76 6.49 -15.08
C GLN A 166 -2.96 6.71 -13.57
N ALA A 167 -2.69 5.69 -12.76
CA ALA A 167 -2.82 5.81 -11.30
C ALA A 167 -1.88 6.89 -10.76
N PHE A 168 -0.63 6.89 -11.21
CA PHE A 168 0.36 7.88 -10.80
C PHE A 168 -0.06 9.31 -11.19
N GLU A 169 -0.47 9.56 -12.45
CA GLU A 169 -0.94 10.88 -12.89
C GLU A 169 -2.12 11.38 -12.03
N ARG A 170 -3.04 10.49 -11.70
CA ARG A 170 -4.23 10.85 -10.91
C ARG A 170 -3.91 11.11 -9.43
N ILE A 171 -2.99 10.36 -8.84
CA ILE A 171 -2.50 10.60 -7.48
C ILE A 171 -1.77 11.94 -7.42
N VAL A 172 -0.84 12.21 -8.34
CA VAL A 172 -0.14 13.50 -8.44
C VAL A 172 -1.14 14.65 -8.56
N THR A 173 -2.14 14.51 -9.42
CA THR A 173 -3.19 15.53 -9.60
C THR A 173 -3.98 15.79 -8.31
N ARG A 174 -4.31 14.77 -7.52
CA ARG A 174 -5.04 14.93 -6.25
C ARG A 174 -4.19 15.57 -5.18
N ILE A 175 -2.93 15.14 -5.05
CA ILE A 175 -1.99 15.72 -4.10
C ILE A 175 -1.77 17.20 -4.41
N GLU A 176 -1.59 17.58 -5.68
CA GLU A 176 -1.45 18.96 -6.09
C GLU A 176 -2.68 19.80 -5.72
N LYS A 177 -3.89 19.28 -5.99
CA LYS A 177 -5.14 19.95 -5.60
C LYS A 177 -5.30 20.10 -4.10
N TYR A 178 -4.95 19.06 -3.34
CA TYR A 178 -4.99 19.11 -1.88
C TYR A 178 -4.03 20.17 -1.35
N LEU A 179 -2.77 20.16 -1.80
CA LEU A 179 -1.77 21.15 -1.39
C LEU A 179 -2.18 22.56 -1.75
N SER A 180 -2.72 22.77 -2.96
CA SER A 180 -3.26 24.05 -3.38
C SER A 180 -4.43 24.52 -2.51
N HIS A 181 -5.32 23.58 -2.12
CA HIS A 181 -6.49 23.88 -1.29
C HIS A 181 -6.13 24.27 0.14
N ILE A 182 -5.12 23.63 0.73
CA ILE A 182 -4.67 23.91 2.11
C ILE A 182 -3.64 25.04 2.18
N SER A 183 -3.14 25.53 1.04
CA SER A 183 -2.27 26.70 0.95
C SER A 183 -3.08 27.94 1.28
N GLY A 184 -2.65 28.67 2.33
CA GLY A 184 -3.17 29.99 2.67
C GLY A 184 -2.21 31.09 2.18
N GLU A 185 -1.88 32.04 3.07
CA GLU A 185 -0.86 33.08 2.79
C GLU A 185 0.53 32.44 2.55
N GLN A 186 0.84 31.34 3.24
CA GLN A 186 2.04 30.54 2.99
C GLN A 186 1.70 29.34 2.12
N LYS A 187 2.50 29.13 1.05
CA LYS A 187 2.36 27.97 0.19
C LYS A 187 2.77 26.70 0.90
N GLU A 188 1.91 25.69 0.82
CA GLU A 188 2.22 24.33 1.27
C GLU A 188 2.86 23.54 0.12
N TYR A 189 3.97 22.86 0.42
CA TYR A 189 4.70 22.04 -0.53
C TYR A 189 4.65 20.57 -0.12
N GLY A 190 4.77 19.69 -1.11
CA GLY A 190 4.80 18.24 -0.93
C GLY A 190 5.97 17.59 -1.66
N LEU A 191 6.52 16.55 -1.04
CA LEU A 191 7.54 15.69 -1.61
C LEU A 191 6.99 14.27 -1.71
N LEU A 192 7.16 13.64 -2.89
CA LEU A 192 6.75 12.25 -3.12
C LEU A 192 7.91 11.32 -2.76
N ILE A 193 7.64 10.28 -1.98
CA ILE A 193 8.59 9.25 -1.57
C ILE A 193 7.96 7.91 -1.93
N HIS A 194 8.57 7.18 -2.86
CA HIS A 194 8.03 5.95 -3.41
C HIS A 194 8.88 4.75 -3.01
N ASP A 195 8.28 3.57 -2.89
CA ASP A 195 9.06 2.34 -2.76
C ASP A 195 9.93 2.13 -3.99
N GLU A 196 11.14 1.62 -3.79
CA GLU A 196 12.09 1.35 -4.87
C GLU A 196 11.62 0.14 -5.69
N CYS A 197 11.18 0.40 -6.90
CA CYS A 197 10.78 -0.62 -7.87
C CYS A 197 11.42 -0.31 -9.22
N GLU A 198 12.36 -1.15 -9.67
CA GLU A 198 13.11 -0.95 -10.92
C GLU A 198 12.20 -0.71 -12.14
N SER A 199 11.05 -1.40 -12.19
CA SER A 199 10.13 -1.33 -13.32
C SER A 199 9.41 0.01 -13.45
N VAL A 200 9.19 0.75 -12.35
CA VAL A 200 8.38 1.98 -12.35
C VAL A 200 9.19 3.27 -12.12
N THR A 201 10.38 3.15 -11.52
CA THR A 201 11.22 4.30 -11.13
C THR A 201 11.47 5.25 -12.32
N PHE A 202 11.94 4.73 -13.45
CA PHE A 202 12.23 5.55 -14.62
C PHE A 202 10.98 6.21 -15.19
N SER A 203 9.87 5.46 -15.28
CA SER A 203 8.59 5.94 -15.78
C SER A 203 8.06 7.11 -14.93
N HIS A 204 8.05 6.95 -13.60
CA HIS A 204 7.56 7.98 -12.67
C HIS A 204 8.42 9.25 -12.68
N VAL A 205 9.76 9.12 -12.77
CA VAL A 205 10.65 10.27 -12.89
C VAL A 205 10.40 11.03 -14.20
N CYS A 206 10.30 10.34 -15.34
CA CYS A 206 10.04 10.96 -16.63
C CYS A 206 8.66 11.63 -16.66
N ASN A 207 7.65 10.97 -16.12
CA ASN A 207 6.30 11.51 -16.03
C ASN A 207 6.28 12.77 -15.14
N MET A 208 6.93 12.74 -13.98
CA MET A 208 6.96 13.89 -13.08
C MET A 208 7.67 15.10 -13.72
N LYS A 209 8.81 14.90 -14.41
CA LYS A 209 9.47 15.96 -15.18
C LYS A 209 8.54 16.57 -16.24
N ARG A 210 7.75 15.73 -16.92
CA ARG A 210 6.74 16.20 -17.88
C ARG A 210 5.65 17.00 -17.17
N TYR A 211 5.14 16.54 -16.02
CA TYR A 211 4.09 17.23 -15.27
C TYR A 211 4.56 18.58 -14.74
N HIS A 212 5.81 18.71 -14.33
CA HIS A 212 6.38 20.03 -13.94
C HIS A 212 6.41 21.02 -15.11
N ARG A 213 6.63 20.54 -16.35
CA ARG A 213 6.68 21.41 -17.55
C ARG A 213 5.32 21.73 -18.13
N SER A 214 4.44 20.74 -18.21
CA SER A 214 3.20 20.80 -19.00
C SER A 214 1.95 20.54 -18.19
N GLY A 215 2.08 20.25 -16.88
CA GLY A 215 0.97 19.82 -16.03
C GLY A 215 0.55 18.37 -16.27
N THR A 216 -0.38 17.92 -15.45
CA THR A 216 -1.18 16.72 -15.68
C THR A 216 -2.39 17.07 -16.55
N PHE A 217 -3.20 16.05 -16.91
CA PHE A 217 -4.40 16.30 -17.72
C PHE A 217 -5.43 17.25 -17.08
N LYS A 218 -5.30 17.56 -15.78
CA LYS A 218 -6.27 18.40 -15.03
C LYS A 218 -5.64 19.51 -14.17
N SER A 219 -4.33 19.59 -14.05
CA SER A 219 -3.68 20.55 -13.15
C SER A 219 -2.26 20.86 -13.58
N SER A 220 -1.87 22.13 -13.52
CA SER A 220 -0.46 22.50 -13.47
C SER A 220 0.12 22.08 -12.11
N ILE A 221 1.37 21.63 -12.05
CA ILE A 221 2.06 21.23 -10.83
C ILE A 221 2.88 22.42 -10.31
N LYS A 222 2.52 22.90 -9.12
CA LYS A 222 3.13 24.08 -8.47
C LYS A 222 3.52 23.85 -7.02
N HIS A 223 2.95 22.84 -6.37
CA HIS A 223 3.12 22.55 -4.94
C HIS A 223 3.88 21.26 -4.68
N ILE A 224 3.87 20.31 -5.61
CA ILE A 224 4.73 19.14 -5.54
C ILE A 224 6.10 19.54 -6.07
N ILE A 225 7.13 19.40 -5.23
CA ILE A 225 8.52 19.70 -5.58
C ILE A 225 9.27 18.42 -5.93
N GLU A 226 10.29 18.55 -6.76
CA GLU A 226 11.16 17.48 -7.21
C GLU A 226 10.46 16.32 -7.94
N THR A 227 11.24 15.42 -8.48
CA THR A 227 10.78 14.09 -8.89
C THR A 227 10.66 13.19 -7.66
N PRO A 228 9.89 12.08 -7.70
CA PRO A 228 9.79 11.19 -6.56
C PRO A 228 11.16 10.70 -6.09
N LEU A 229 11.37 10.68 -4.78
CA LEU A 229 12.49 10.01 -4.15
C LEU A 229 12.14 8.54 -4.00
N PHE A 230 13.03 7.66 -4.45
CA PHE A 230 12.86 6.21 -4.30
C PHE A 230 13.68 5.71 -3.12
N VAL A 231 13.05 4.95 -2.25
CA VAL A 231 13.64 4.47 -0.99
C VAL A 231 13.35 2.99 -0.80
N SER A 232 14.23 2.30 -0.09
CA SER A 232 14.00 0.91 0.27
C SER A 232 12.95 0.78 1.35
N SER A 233 11.90 -0.01 1.11
CA SER A 233 10.84 -0.34 2.08
C SER A 233 11.39 -1.01 3.33
N ASN A 234 12.47 -1.80 3.23
CA ASN A 234 13.11 -2.46 4.37
C ASN A 234 13.48 -1.48 5.51
N HIS A 235 13.82 -0.23 5.15
CA HIS A 235 14.33 0.76 6.10
C HIS A 235 13.39 1.96 6.28
N THR A 236 12.24 1.96 5.61
CA THR A 236 11.33 3.13 5.60
C THR A 236 9.93 2.75 6.08
N ASN A 237 9.70 2.89 7.39
CA ASN A 237 8.42 2.54 8.02
C ASN A 237 7.21 3.15 7.30
N MET A 238 7.30 4.38 6.83
CA MET A 238 6.14 5.05 6.24
C MET A 238 5.78 4.51 4.84
N VAL A 239 6.72 3.93 4.09
CA VAL A 239 6.43 3.18 2.85
C VAL A 239 5.72 1.88 3.19
N GLN A 240 6.14 1.18 4.27
CA GLN A 240 5.45 -0.02 4.77
C GLN A 240 3.99 0.29 5.20
N ILE A 241 3.73 1.51 5.68
CA ILE A 241 2.36 1.99 5.94
C ILE A 241 1.58 2.15 4.63
N ALA A 242 2.21 2.64 3.58
CA ALA A 242 1.57 2.76 2.26
C ALA A 242 1.24 1.37 1.68
N ASP A 243 2.13 0.34 1.81
CA ASP A 243 1.85 -1.08 1.49
C ASP A 243 0.59 -1.57 2.20
N CYS A 244 0.51 -1.37 3.51
CA CYS A 244 -0.65 -1.80 4.29
C CYS A 244 -1.95 -1.14 3.80
N CYS A 245 -1.91 0.14 3.48
CA CYS A 245 -3.07 0.86 2.95
C CYS A 245 -3.45 0.37 1.55
N ALA A 246 -2.48 0.16 0.66
CA ALA A 246 -2.70 -0.33 -0.69
C ALA A 246 -3.26 -1.76 -0.68
N TYR A 247 -2.71 -2.64 0.15
CA TYR A 247 -3.21 -4.00 0.36
C TYR A 247 -4.66 -4.01 0.86
N ALA A 248 -4.98 -3.20 1.87
CA ALA A 248 -6.34 -3.14 2.44
C ALA A 248 -7.38 -2.63 1.44
N LEU A 249 -7.02 -1.61 0.65
CA LEU A 249 -7.88 -1.11 -0.41
C LEU A 249 -8.09 -2.18 -1.50
N ARG A 250 -7.03 -2.82 -1.98
CA ARG A 250 -7.16 -3.88 -2.98
C ARG A 250 -8.06 -5.02 -2.48
N ARG A 251 -7.88 -5.49 -1.23
CA ARG A 251 -8.74 -6.51 -0.61
C ARG A 251 -10.22 -6.11 -0.63
N TYR A 252 -10.52 -4.86 -0.34
CA TYR A 252 -11.90 -4.37 -0.40
C TYR A 252 -12.47 -4.43 -1.82
N TYR A 253 -11.72 -4.00 -2.84
CA TYR A 253 -12.22 -3.98 -4.21
C TYR A 253 -12.26 -5.36 -4.86
N ASP A 254 -11.30 -6.25 -4.57
CA ASP A 254 -11.26 -7.60 -5.12
C ASP A 254 -12.23 -8.58 -4.40
N SER A 255 -12.49 -8.41 -3.10
CA SER A 255 -13.22 -9.38 -2.28
C SER A 255 -14.24 -8.81 -1.28
N SER A 256 -14.50 -7.51 -1.33
CA SER A 256 -15.41 -6.80 -0.41
C SER A 256 -15.02 -6.89 1.08
N ASP A 257 -13.74 -7.13 1.37
CA ASP A 257 -13.23 -7.19 2.74
C ASP A 257 -13.13 -5.78 3.34
N THR A 258 -14.00 -5.49 4.31
CA THR A 258 -14.13 -4.16 4.93
C THR A 258 -13.29 -4.00 6.19
N ALA A 259 -12.71 -5.06 6.73
CA ALA A 259 -12.09 -5.07 8.05
C ALA A 259 -10.92 -4.06 8.17
N LEU A 260 -10.01 -4.09 7.20
CA LEU A 260 -8.88 -3.14 7.12
C LEU A 260 -9.27 -1.85 6.38
N TYR A 261 -10.20 -1.93 5.43
CA TYR A 261 -10.62 -0.80 4.60
C TYR A 261 -11.28 0.33 5.39
N SER A 262 -12.24 0.00 6.28
CA SER A 262 -13.05 1.00 6.98
C SER A 262 -12.24 1.99 7.83
N PRO A 263 -11.25 1.54 8.62
CA PRO A 263 -10.36 2.45 9.35
C PRO A 263 -9.52 3.34 8.43
N ILE A 264 -8.95 2.77 7.34
CA ILE A 264 -8.10 3.49 6.37
C ILE A 264 -8.91 4.54 5.62
N LYS A 265 -10.12 4.19 5.16
CA LYS A 265 -11.06 5.14 4.53
C LYS A 265 -11.33 6.38 5.39
N SER A 266 -11.30 6.25 6.72
CA SER A 266 -11.50 7.38 7.62
C SER A 266 -10.46 8.49 7.45
N ARG A 267 -9.28 8.17 6.93
CA ARG A 267 -8.16 9.10 6.66
C ARG A 267 -8.11 9.57 5.20
N ALA A 268 -9.02 9.10 4.34
CA ALA A 268 -9.15 9.63 3.00
C ALA A 268 -9.30 11.15 3.03
N ASP A 269 -8.70 11.84 2.08
CA ASP A 269 -8.89 13.28 1.93
C ASP A 269 -10.34 13.61 1.62
N LYS A 270 -10.85 14.70 2.22
CA LYS A 270 -12.26 15.11 2.14
C LYS A 270 -12.38 16.60 1.93
N ILE A 271 -13.42 16.97 1.19
CA ILE A 271 -13.94 18.34 1.12
C ILE A 271 -15.36 18.30 1.70
N GLY A 272 -15.55 18.91 2.86
CA GLY A 272 -16.78 18.73 3.64
C GLY A 272 -16.99 17.25 4.01
N SER A 273 -18.13 16.70 3.64
CA SER A 273 -18.45 15.27 3.84
C SER A 273 -17.95 14.36 2.71
N ASP A 274 -17.53 14.92 1.58
CA ASP A 274 -17.23 14.16 0.38
C ASP A 274 -15.78 13.68 0.35
N ILE A 275 -15.60 12.37 0.18
CA ILE A 275 -14.28 11.78 -0.04
C ILE A 275 -13.79 12.15 -1.45
N VAL A 276 -12.69 12.87 -1.51
CA VAL A 276 -12.03 13.29 -2.76
C VAL A 276 -10.67 12.64 -2.96
N GLY A 277 -10.09 12.11 -1.87
CA GLY A 277 -8.79 11.43 -1.89
C GLY A 277 -8.81 10.09 -2.64
N PHE A 278 -9.93 9.38 -2.63
CA PHE A 278 -10.05 8.07 -3.29
C PHE A 278 -10.82 8.16 -4.60
N ASN A 279 -10.43 7.35 -5.57
CA ASN A 279 -11.19 7.15 -6.79
C ASN A 279 -11.13 5.68 -7.24
N HIS A 280 -12.26 5.19 -7.71
CA HIS A 280 -12.36 3.92 -8.40
C HIS A 280 -12.59 4.17 -9.90
N TYR A 281 -11.64 3.71 -10.71
CA TYR A 281 -11.74 3.73 -12.15
C TYR A 281 -12.26 2.36 -12.62
N THR A 282 -13.48 2.35 -13.11
CA THR A 282 -14.15 1.17 -13.65
C THR A 282 -15.13 1.61 -14.73
N ALA A 283 -15.33 0.80 -15.76
CA ALA A 283 -16.38 0.97 -16.76
C ALA A 283 -17.74 0.44 -16.26
N ASN A 284 -17.76 -0.33 -15.17
CA ASN A 284 -19.01 -0.82 -14.59
C ASN A 284 -19.83 0.33 -13.97
N GLN A 285 -20.84 0.78 -14.71
CA GLN A 285 -21.73 1.86 -14.27
C GLN A 285 -22.58 1.47 -13.05
N HIS A 286 -22.77 0.17 -12.79
CA HIS A 286 -23.52 -0.37 -11.66
C HIS A 286 -22.64 -0.74 -10.46
N CYS A 287 -21.35 -0.37 -10.47
CA CYS A 287 -20.46 -0.64 -9.35
C CYS A 287 -21.00 -0.08 -8.04
N GLU A 288 -21.18 -0.94 -7.03
CA GLU A 288 -21.79 -0.63 -5.74
C GLU A 288 -20.77 -0.20 -4.65
N CYS A 289 -19.48 -0.04 -5.01
CA CYS A 289 -18.49 0.46 -4.05
C CYS A 289 -18.81 1.89 -3.59
N ASP A 290 -18.30 2.24 -2.42
CA ASP A 290 -18.53 3.56 -1.80
C ASP A 290 -18.17 4.74 -2.71
N MET A 291 -17.08 4.62 -3.48
CA MET A 291 -16.59 5.69 -4.36
C MET A 291 -17.49 5.88 -5.57
N CYS A 292 -17.95 4.80 -6.19
CA CYS A 292 -18.86 4.88 -7.33
C CYS A 292 -20.25 5.39 -6.92
N LYS A 293 -20.76 4.95 -5.76
CA LYS A 293 -22.00 5.49 -5.18
C LYS A 293 -21.89 7.00 -4.92
N ALA A 294 -20.82 7.46 -4.30
CA ALA A 294 -20.59 8.87 -4.03
C ALA A 294 -20.44 9.69 -5.30
N LYS A 295 -19.79 9.13 -6.35
CA LYS A 295 -19.66 9.79 -7.66
C LYS A 295 -21.01 9.97 -8.35
N ARG A 296 -21.85 8.93 -8.41
CA ARG A 296 -23.21 9.02 -8.98
C ARG A 296 -24.06 10.05 -8.25
N LYS A 297 -24.01 10.07 -6.91
CA LYS A 297 -24.74 11.05 -6.09
C LYS A 297 -24.35 12.52 -6.38
N ARG A 298 -23.05 12.77 -6.61
CA ARG A 298 -22.56 14.10 -7.01
C ARG A 298 -23.06 14.50 -8.39
N GLN A 299 -22.92 13.62 -9.37
CA GLN A 299 -23.42 13.86 -10.74
C GLN A 299 -24.93 14.11 -10.83
N GLY A 300 -25.72 13.50 -9.94
CA GLY A 300 -27.15 13.73 -9.81
C GLY A 300 -27.50 15.10 -9.19
N ARG A 301 -26.64 15.63 -8.28
CA ARG A 301 -26.82 16.97 -7.69
C ARG A 301 -26.46 18.10 -8.66
N ASP A 302 -25.50 17.90 -9.55
CA ASP A 302 -25.06 18.89 -10.52
C ASP A 302 -26.04 19.03 -11.73
N ARG A 303 -27.05 18.15 -11.81
CA ARG A 303 -28.06 18.12 -12.87
C ARG A 303 -29.48 18.59 -12.42
N GLY A 304 -29.66 18.89 -11.17
CA GLY A 304 -30.88 19.43 -10.56
C GLY A 304 -30.67 20.82 -10.00
#